data_68463ce1bb593458df329453be4394dc
#
_entry.id   68463ce1bb593458df329453be4394dc
#
_cell.length_a   1.000
_cell.length_b   1.000
_cell.length_c   1.000
_cell.angle_alpha   90.00
_cell.angle_beta   90.00
_cell.angle_gamma   90.00
#
_symmetry.space_group_name_H-M   'P 1'
#
loop_
_entity.id
_entity.type
_entity.pdbx_description
1 polymer ?
#
loop_
_entity_poly.entity_id
_entity_poly.type
_entity_poly.pdbx_seq_one_letter_code
_entity_poly.pdbx_strand_id
1 'polypeptide(L)'
;ITRGNQVPENYEGLVFDIGRGQYDHHQKDSRIRDNGVPYAAFGLLWEKLGPEILGEELAQKFDESFVQPLDINDNTGEKNELATLIGNFNPGWDSKSSNDEAFFQAVSVAGMILENKFQRYLGNERADKRVEEVLTEHAASLASGDTPAENTNILILPEFIPCQKRLS
;
A
#
# COMPACT_ATOMS: atom_id res chain seq x y z
N ILE A 1 7.11 -16.56 -7.71
CA ILE A 1 7.98 -15.56 -8.38
C ILE A 1 9.25 -16.27 -8.82
N THR A 2 9.66 -16.04 -10.06
CA THR A 2 10.95 -16.51 -10.59
C THR A 2 11.79 -15.28 -10.90
N ARG A 3 13.03 -15.25 -10.42
CA ARG A 3 13.99 -14.20 -10.72
C ARG A 3 14.72 -14.55 -12.04
N GLY A 4 14.90 -13.57 -12.91
CA GLY A 4 15.63 -13.75 -14.16
C GLY A 4 16.03 -12.44 -14.79
N ASN A 5 17.01 -12.47 -15.69
CA ASN A 5 17.48 -11.31 -16.43
C ASN A 5 16.89 -11.23 -17.85
N GLN A 6 16.20 -12.28 -18.27
CA GLN A 6 15.58 -12.39 -19.61
C GLN A 6 14.24 -13.09 -19.47
N VAL A 7 13.29 -12.68 -20.30
CA VAL A 7 11.99 -13.34 -20.43
C VAL A 7 12.15 -14.52 -21.35
N PRO A 8 11.81 -15.75 -20.94
CA PRO A 8 11.83 -16.91 -21.83
C PRO A 8 10.89 -16.72 -23.05
N GLU A 9 11.25 -17.28 -24.20
CA GLU A 9 10.35 -17.30 -25.36
C GLU A 9 9.02 -17.96 -24.99
N ASN A 10 7.92 -17.37 -25.43
CA ASN A 10 6.55 -17.84 -25.16
C ASN A 10 6.17 -17.93 -23.66
N TYR A 11 6.74 -17.07 -22.81
CA TYR A 11 6.36 -17.01 -21.42
C TYR A 11 4.97 -16.36 -21.25
N GLU A 12 4.01 -17.10 -20.71
CA GLU A 12 2.62 -16.67 -20.54
C GLU A 12 2.34 -16.06 -19.15
N GLY A 13 3.33 -16.01 -18.26
CA GLY A 13 3.19 -15.45 -16.91
C GLY A 13 3.30 -13.93 -16.85
N LEU A 14 3.03 -13.37 -15.67
CA LEU A 14 3.23 -11.96 -15.39
C LEU A 14 4.74 -11.62 -15.38
N VAL A 15 5.14 -10.73 -16.26
CA VAL A 15 6.51 -10.19 -16.35
C VAL A 15 6.51 -8.75 -15.86
N PHE A 16 7.43 -8.42 -14.96
CA PHE A 16 7.62 -7.06 -14.44
C PHE A 16 9.09 -6.77 -14.23
N ASP A 17 9.46 -5.49 -14.26
CA ASP A 17 10.80 -4.95 -14.07
C ASP A 17 11.84 -5.38 -15.13
N ILE A 18 11.47 -6.20 -16.07
CA ILE A 18 12.32 -6.67 -17.19
C ILE A 18 11.51 -6.84 -18.46
N GLY A 19 12.21 -6.97 -19.59
CA GLY A 19 11.61 -7.40 -20.85
C GLY A 19 10.93 -6.30 -21.67
N ARG A 20 10.98 -5.05 -21.23
CA ARG A 20 10.38 -3.88 -21.89
C ARG A 20 8.87 -4.01 -22.14
N GLY A 21 8.20 -4.77 -21.29
CA GLY A 21 6.75 -4.95 -21.32
C GLY A 21 6.00 -3.87 -20.54
N GLN A 22 4.72 -4.13 -20.31
CA GLN A 22 3.79 -3.20 -19.66
C GLN A 22 4.21 -2.78 -18.24
N TYR A 23 4.87 -3.66 -17.49
CA TYR A 23 5.29 -3.44 -16.10
C TYR A 23 6.81 -3.29 -15.96
N ASP A 24 7.47 -2.81 -16.99
CA ASP A 24 8.89 -2.47 -16.99
C ASP A 24 9.06 -0.96 -17.19
N HIS A 25 9.76 -0.30 -16.30
CA HIS A 25 9.96 1.16 -16.33
C HIS A 25 11.29 1.59 -16.94
N HIS A 26 12.15 0.65 -17.36
CA HIS A 26 13.47 0.94 -17.96
C HIS A 26 13.41 1.40 -19.42
N GLN A 27 12.26 1.81 -19.90
CA GLN A 27 12.05 2.29 -21.28
C GLN A 27 12.25 3.81 -21.36
N LYS A 28 12.59 4.31 -22.55
CA LYS A 28 12.77 5.74 -22.77
C LYS A 28 11.52 6.57 -22.50
N ASP A 29 10.35 5.97 -22.73
CA ASP A 29 9.03 6.58 -22.54
C ASP A 29 8.40 6.06 -21.24
N SER A 30 9.18 6.00 -20.16
CA SER A 30 8.68 5.57 -18.83
C SER A 30 7.52 6.47 -18.41
N ARG A 31 6.48 5.85 -17.88
CA ARG A 31 5.25 6.54 -17.48
C ARG A 31 5.49 7.39 -16.23
N ILE A 32 4.80 8.52 -16.19
CA ILE A 32 4.82 9.47 -15.08
C ILE A 32 3.36 9.70 -14.65
N ARG A 33 3.11 9.75 -13.35
CA ARG A 33 1.80 10.11 -12.80
C ARG A 33 1.47 11.58 -13.03
N ASP A 34 0.21 11.95 -12.97
CA ASP A 34 -0.25 13.33 -13.15
C ASP A 34 0.41 14.32 -12.17
N ASN A 35 0.81 13.87 -11.00
CA ASN A 35 1.55 14.66 -10.01
C ASN A 35 3.07 14.72 -10.24
N GLY A 36 3.55 14.15 -11.34
CA GLY A 36 4.97 14.19 -11.73
C GLY A 36 5.83 13.06 -11.15
N VAL A 37 5.27 12.16 -10.33
CA VAL A 37 6.01 11.02 -9.77
C VAL A 37 6.17 9.93 -10.83
N PRO A 38 7.41 9.51 -11.16
CA PRO A 38 7.63 8.44 -12.13
C PRO A 38 7.15 7.09 -11.57
N TYR A 39 6.64 6.25 -12.46
CA TYR A 39 6.36 4.87 -12.11
C TYR A 39 7.66 4.04 -12.09
N ALA A 40 7.79 3.16 -11.10
CA ALA A 40 8.64 1.99 -11.18
C ALA A 40 7.77 0.74 -11.43
N ALA A 41 8.38 -0.42 -11.50
CA ALA A 41 7.64 -1.67 -11.73
C ALA A 41 6.55 -1.92 -10.69
N PHE A 42 6.80 -1.56 -9.42
CA PHE A 42 5.81 -1.69 -8.36
C PHE A 42 4.59 -0.78 -8.60
N GLY A 43 4.80 0.48 -8.94
CA GLY A 43 3.70 1.40 -9.23
C GLY A 43 2.87 0.98 -10.44
N LEU A 44 3.52 0.48 -11.51
CA LEU A 44 2.82 -0.04 -12.68
C LEU A 44 1.94 -1.26 -12.34
N LEU A 45 2.43 -2.16 -11.49
CA LEU A 45 1.64 -3.29 -10.98
C LEU A 45 0.52 -2.82 -10.06
N TRP A 46 0.80 -1.85 -9.19
CA TRP A 46 -0.17 -1.32 -8.25
C TRP A 46 -1.34 -0.62 -8.94
N GLU A 47 -1.06 0.18 -9.95
CA GLU A 47 -2.12 0.82 -10.77
C GLU A 47 -3.13 -0.22 -11.29
N LYS A 48 -2.65 -1.39 -11.68
CA LYS A 48 -3.50 -2.47 -12.20
C LYS A 48 -4.20 -3.26 -11.12
N LEU A 49 -3.48 -3.66 -10.08
CA LEU A 49 -3.95 -4.64 -9.09
C LEU A 49 -4.49 -3.98 -7.81
N GLY A 50 -4.03 -2.79 -7.50
CA GLY A 50 -4.42 -2.07 -6.28
C GLY A 50 -5.92 -1.90 -6.10
N PRO A 51 -6.67 -1.44 -7.12
CA PRO A 51 -8.12 -1.32 -7.04
C PRO A 51 -8.85 -2.64 -6.80
N GLU A 52 -8.33 -3.76 -7.32
CA GLU A 52 -8.90 -5.08 -7.09
C GLU A 52 -8.65 -5.58 -5.65
N ILE A 53 -7.55 -5.12 -5.01
CA ILE A 53 -7.14 -5.54 -3.66
C ILE A 53 -7.81 -4.69 -2.58
N LEU A 54 -7.84 -3.36 -2.73
CA LEU A 54 -8.29 -2.43 -1.70
C LEU A 54 -9.52 -1.60 -2.07
N GLY A 55 -9.99 -1.67 -3.33
CA GLY A 55 -10.94 -0.72 -3.89
C GLY A 55 -10.25 0.59 -4.32
N GLU A 56 -10.89 1.35 -5.21
CA GLU A 56 -10.31 2.53 -5.88
C GLU A 56 -9.76 3.57 -4.87
N GLU A 57 -10.57 3.99 -3.91
CA GLU A 57 -10.21 5.06 -2.97
C GLU A 57 -9.02 4.69 -2.08
N LEU A 58 -9.04 3.50 -1.48
CA LEU A 58 -7.93 3.04 -0.64
C LEU A 58 -6.68 2.72 -1.45
N ALA A 59 -6.83 2.21 -2.67
CA ALA A 59 -5.71 1.97 -3.56
C ALA A 59 -4.99 3.27 -3.92
N GLN A 60 -5.71 4.36 -4.17
CA GLN A 60 -5.12 5.68 -4.40
C GLN A 60 -4.38 6.18 -3.15
N LYS A 61 -4.99 6.13 -1.98
CA LYS A 61 -4.35 6.53 -0.71
C LYS A 61 -3.08 5.71 -0.43
N PHE A 62 -3.11 4.43 -0.76
CA PHE A 62 -1.96 3.54 -0.61
C PHE A 62 -0.87 3.87 -1.63
N ASP A 63 -1.23 4.17 -2.88
CA ASP A 63 -0.29 4.61 -3.91
C ASP A 63 0.48 5.84 -3.42
N GLU A 64 -0.22 6.90 -3.04
CA GLU A 64 0.36 8.17 -2.62
C GLU A 64 1.28 8.03 -1.39
N SER A 65 0.87 7.25 -0.41
CA SER A 65 1.57 7.17 0.88
C SER A 65 2.62 6.06 0.99
N PHE A 66 2.59 5.08 0.09
CA PHE A 66 3.48 3.92 0.18
C PHE A 66 4.17 3.56 -1.13
N VAL A 67 3.42 3.48 -2.24
CA VAL A 67 4.00 3.03 -3.52
C VAL A 67 4.87 4.12 -4.14
N GLN A 68 4.37 5.35 -4.22
CA GLN A 68 5.10 6.47 -4.83
C GLN A 68 6.47 6.73 -4.16
N PRO A 69 6.63 6.72 -2.83
CA PRO A 69 7.95 6.83 -2.21
C PRO A 69 8.94 5.72 -2.60
N LEU A 70 8.44 4.52 -2.88
CA LEU A 70 9.26 3.41 -3.36
C LEU A 70 9.62 3.57 -4.84
N ASP A 71 8.67 4.00 -5.66
CA ASP A 71 8.91 4.30 -7.07
C ASP A 71 9.92 5.45 -7.24
N ILE A 72 9.84 6.49 -6.40
CA ILE A 72 10.83 7.58 -6.38
C ILE A 72 12.21 7.04 -6.04
N ASN A 73 12.32 6.22 -4.97
CA ASN A 73 13.59 5.61 -4.60
C ASN A 73 14.20 4.81 -5.75
N ASP A 74 13.40 4.00 -6.42
CA ASP A 74 13.84 3.13 -7.50
C ASP A 74 14.32 3.92 -8.74
N ASN A 75 13.59 4.98 -9.10
CA ASN A 75 13.94 5.80 -10.28
C ASN A 75 15.06 6.82 -10.04
N THR A 76 15.22 7.33 -8.80
CA THR A 76 16.09 8.47 -8.51
C THR A 76 17.22 8.17 -7.55
N GLY A 77 17.13 7.06 -6.80
CA GLY A 77 18.04 6.75 -5.69
C GLY A 77 17.77 7.57 -4.43
N GLU A 78 16.67 8.32 -4.37
CA GLU A 78 16.26 9.03 -3.16
C GLU A 78 16.06 8.04 -2.00
N LYS A 79 16.57 8.39 -0.81
CA LYS A 79 16.60 7.48 0.32
C LYS A 79 15.19 7.05 0.75
N ASN A 80 14.94 5.76 0.79
CA ASN A 80 13.76 5.15 1.38
C ASN A 80 14.19 4.09 2.40
N GLU A 81 13.69 4.19 3.63
CA GLU A 81 14.10 3.30 4.72
C GLU A 81 13.68 1.85 4.47
N LEU A 82 12.47 1.63 3.96
CA LEU A 82 12.00 0.28 3.65
C LEU A 82 12.80 -0.35 2.51
N ALA A 83 13.05 0.40 1.43
CA ALA A 83 13.90 -0.07 0.33
C ALA A 83 15.31 -0.43 0.84
N THR A 84 15.87 0.39 1.74
CA THR A 84 17.16 0.11 2.37
C THR A 84 17.12 -1.17 3.21
N LEU A 85 16.09 -1.36 4.02
CA LEU A 85 15.92 -2.56 4.85
C LEU A 85 15.79 -3.83 4.00
N ILE A 86 14.98 -3.79 2.95
CA ILE A 86 14.83 -4.91 2.01
C ILE A 86 16.14 -5.14 1.25
N GLY A 87 16.81 -4.08 0.83
CA GLY A 87 18.12 -4.16 0.16
C GLY A 87 19.22 -4.84 0.99
N ASN A 88 19.15 -4.76 2.33
CA ASN A 88 20.08 -5.41 3.23
C ASN A 88 20.03 -6.97 3.19
N PHE A 89 19.01 -7.55 2.57
CA PHE A 89 18.97 -8.98 2.29
C PHE A 89 19.95 -9.40 1.18
N ASN A 90 20.44 -8.47 0.35
CA ASN A 90 21.43 -8.79 -0.65
C ASN A 90 22.72 -9.26 0.04
N PRO A 91 23.25 -10.44 -0.33
CA PRO A 91 24.46 -10.96 0.29
C PRO A 91 25.67 -10.07 -0.01
N GLY A 92 26.58 -9.96 0.93
CA GLY A 92 27.85 -9.29 0.72
C GLY A 92 28.67 -9.97 -0.40
N TRP A 93 29.59 -9.24 -1.03
CA TRP A 93 30.39 -9.73 -2.15
C TRP A 93 31.21 -11.00 -1.86
N ASP A 94 31.54 -11.24 -0.59
CA ASP A 94 32.30 -12.38 -0.08
C ASP A 94 31.43 -13.47 0.58
N SER A 95 30.10 -13.28 0.54
CA SER A 95 29.14 -14.24 1.09
C SER A 95 29.05 -15.50 0.24
N LYS A 96 28.87 -16.64 0.93
CA LYS A 96 28.59 -17.93 0.29
C LYS A 96 27.07 -18.17 0.11
N SER A 97 26.23 -17.26 0.59
CA SER A 97 24.78 -17.37 0.46
C SER A 97 24.35 -17.22 -1.00
N SER A 98 23.37 -17.99 -1.40
CA SER A 98 22.76 -17.89 -2.72
C SER A 98 22.00 -16.57 -2.87
N ASN A 99 22.19 -15.88 -4.00
CA ASN A 99 21.40 -14.69 -4.33
C ASN A 99 19.90 -14.99 -4.40
N ASP A 100 19.53 -16.20 -4.84
CA ASP A 100 18.12 -16.61 -4.93
C ASP A 100 17.52 -16.84 -3.54
N GLU A 101 18.26 -17.47 -2.61
CA GLU A 101 17.81 -17.61 -1.22
C GLU A 101 17.58 -16.25 -0.56
N ALA A 102 18.53 -15.34 -0.70
CA ALA A 102 18.44 -13.98 -0.18
C ALA A 102 17.24 -13.21 -0.80
N PHE A 103 17.04 -13.34 -2.10
CA PHE A 103 15.89 -12.75 -2.80
C PHE A 103 14.57 -13.29 -2.26
N PHE A 104 14.40 -14.59 -2.09
CA PHE A 104 13.15 -15.16 -1.57
C PHE A 104 12.91 -14.83 -0.09
N GLN A 105 13.97 -14.65 0.72
CA GLN A 105 13.83 -14.11 2.06
C GLN A 105 13.32 -12.66 2.03
N ALA A 106 13.88 -11.80 1.18
CA ALA A 106 13.41 -10.44 0.98
C ALA A 106 11.95 -10.38 0.52
N VAL A 107 11.56 -11.23 -0.44
CA VAL A 107 10.16 -11.37 -0.91
C VAL A 107 9.23 -11.76 0.23
N SER A 108 9.64 -12.69 1.09
CA SER A 108 8.82 -13.14 2.23
C SER A 108 8.59 -12.00 3.22
N VAL A 109 9.64 -11.23 3.55
CA VAL A 109 9.54 -10.07 4.45
C VAL A 109 8.69 -8.96 3.83
N ALA A 110 8.91 -8.63 2.56
CA ALA A 110 8.10 -7.65 1.85
C ALA A 110 6.61 -8.05 1.80
N GLY A 111 6.33 -9.33 1.59
CA GLY A 111 4.96 -9.87 1.62
C GLY A 111 4.28 -9.68 2.97
N MET A 112 4.97 -9.98 4.08
CA MET A 112 4.44 -9.75 5.43
C MET A 112 4.18 -8.27 5.71
N ILE A 113 5.06 -7.38 5.24
CA ILE A 113 4.88 -5.93 5.40
C ILE A 113 3.65 -5.46 4.62
N LEU A 114 3.49 -5.88 3.38
CA LEU A 114 2.35 -5.53 2.53
C LEU A 114 1.04 -6.02 3.14
N GLU A 115 0.96 -7.28 3.55
CA GLU A 115 -0.23 -7.86 4.17
C GLU A 115 -0.65 -7.07 5.42
N ASN A 116 0.28 -6.78 6.33
CA ASN A 116 -0.01 -5.99 7.52
C ASN A 116 -0.47 -4.56 7.18
N LYS A 117 0.11 -3.95 6.14
CA LYS A 117 -0.35 -2.64 5.67
C LYS A 117 -1.77 -2.70 5.11
N PHE A 118 -2.10 -3.68 4.29
CA PHE A 118 -3.45 -3.85 3.75
C PHE A 118 -4.48 -4.03 4.89
N GLN A 119 -4.20 -4.91 5.85
CA GLN A 119 -5.07 -5.12 7.00
C GLN A 119 -5.27 -3.83 7.81
N ARG A 120 -4.24 -3.01 7.95
CA ARG A 120 -4.32 -1.72 8.63
C ARG A 120 -5.20 -0.71 7.89
N TYR A 121 -5.04 -0.61 6.55
CA TYR A 121 -5.86 0.28 5.73
C TYR A 121 -7.33 -0.12 5.77
N LEU A 122 -7.63 -1.40 5.57
CA LEU A 122 -8.98 -1.93 5.67
C LEU A 122 -9.57 -1.80 7.09
N GLY A 123 -8.73 -1.95 8.12
CA GLY A 123 -9.14 -1.76 9.52
C GLY A 123 -9.53 -0.32 9.80
N ASN A 124 -8.76 0.64 9.32
CA ASN A 124 -9.07 2.07 9.47
C ASN A 124 -10.36 2.44 8.73
N GLU A 125 -10.59 1.92 7.53
CA GLU A 125 -11.83 2.15 6.79
C GLU A 125 -13.05 1.60 7.55
N ARG A 126 -12.94 0.39 8.11
CA ARG A 126 -14.03 -0.16 8.94
C ARG A 126 -14.28 0.70 10.18
N ALA A 127 -13.23 1.22 10.81
CA ALA A 127 -13.36 2.13 11.94
C ALA A 127 -14.06 3.44 11.55
N ASP A 128 -13.67 4.03 10.42
CA ASP A 128 -14.28 5.26 9.90
C ASP A 128 -15.78 5.06 9.64
N LYS A 129 -16.17 3.98 8.98
CA LYS A 129 -17.58 3.63 8.71
C LYS A 129 -18.36 3.45 10.03
N ARG A 130 -17.76 2.77 10.99
CA ARG A 130 -18.41 2.55 12.30
C ARG A 130 -18.64 3.85 13.07
N VAL A 131 -17.69 4.79 13.00
CA VAL A 131 -17.85 6.13 13.58
C VAL A 131 -19.00 6.88 12.90
N GLU A 132 -19.10 6.83 11.57
CA GLU A 132 -20.20 7.48 10.84
C GLU A 132 -21.57 6.93 11.22
N GLU A 133 -21.68 5.60 11.37
CA GLU A 133 -22.92 4.97 11.87
C GLU A 133 -23.30 5.50 13.25
N VAL A 134 -22.38 5.50 14.19
CA VAL A 134 -22.63 5.97 15.57
C VAL A 134 -22.99 7.45 15.59
N LEU A 135 -22.33 8.29 14.79
CA LEU A 135 -22.66 9.72 14.66
C LEU A 135 -24.08 9.91 14.09
N THR A 136 -24.45 9.10 13.11
CA THR A 136 -25.79 9.15 12.51
C THR A 136 -26.86 8.72 13.51
N GLU A 137 -26.65 7.65 14.23
CA GLU A 137 -27.54 7.15 15.30
C GLU A 137 -27.69 8.20 16.42
N HIS A 138 -26.59 8.83 16.83
CA HIS A 138 -26.61 9.88 17.84
C HIS A 138 -27.37 11.12 17.37
N ALA A 139 -27.17 11.57 16.14
CA ALA A 139 -27.92 12.68 15.56
C ALA A 139 -29.43 12.40 15.47
N ALA A 140 -29.81 11.18 15.12
CA ALA A 140 -31.22 10.76 15.08
C ALA A 140 -31.83 10.75 16.50
N SER A 141 -31.12 10.27 17.51
CA SER A 141 -31.56 10.27 18.91
C SER A 141 -31.73 11.69 19.47
N LEU A 142 -30.86 12.62 19.09
CA LEU A 142 -31.02 14.05 19.43
C LEU A 142 -32.27 14.65 18.79
N ALA A 143 -32.52 14.32 17.51
CA ALA A 143 -33.67 14.84 16.80
C ALA A 143 -35.02 14.30 17.30
N SER A 144 -35.05 13.06 17.80
CA SER A 144 -36.22 12.43 18.39
C SER A 144 -36.51 12.89 19.85
N GLY A 145 -35.52 13.52 20.49
CA GLY A 145 -35.62 13.91 21.91
C GLY A 145 -35.38 12.75 22.89
N ASP A 146 -34.89 11.62 22.40
CA ASP A 146 -34.61 10.45 23.24
C ASP A 146 -33.30 10.58 24.05
N THR A 147 -32.45 11.54 23.69
CA THR A 147 -31.20 11.84 24.42
C THR A 147 -31.48 12.80 25.57
N PRO A 148 -31.11 12.49 26.83
CA PRO A 148 -31.23 13.42 27.93
C PRO A 148 -30.46 14.72 27.69
N ALA A 149 -31.04 15.87 28.09
CA ALA A 149 -30.48 17.20 27.83
C ALA A 149 -29.03 17.39 28.35
N GLU A 150 -28.68 16.66 29.41
CA GLU A 150 -27.33 16.62 30.00
C GLU A 150 -26.28 15.89 29.13
N ASN A 151 -26.75 15.06 28.19
CA ASN A 151 -25.89 14.22 27.31
C ASN A 151 -25.85 14.68 25.86
N THR A 152 -26.43 15.83 25.51
CA THR A 152 -26.49 16.30 24.12
C THR A 152 -25.13 16.62 23.50
N ASN A 153 -24.11 16.87 24.31
CA ASN A 153 -22.75 17.15 23.88
C ASN A 153 -21.79 15.97 24.10
N ILE A 154 -22.31 14.79 24.44
CA ILE A 154 -21.49 13.59 24.75
C ILE A 154 -21.81 12.53 23.72
N LEU A 155 -20.79 12.14 22.94
CA LEU A 155 -20.83 10.94 22.08
C LEU A 155 -20.21 9.76 22.82
N ILE A 156 -21.02 8.74 23.09
CA ILE A 156 -20.54 7.49 23.69
C ILE A 156 -20.34 6.47 22.58
N LEU A 157 -19.09 6.04 22.37
CA LEU A 157 -18.78 4.94 21.47
C LEU A 157 -19.08 3.61 22.16
N PRO A 158 -19.79 2.68 21.51
CA PRO A 158 -20.16 1.39 22.11
C PRO A 158 -18.98 0.46 22.34
N GLU A 159 -17.86 0.75 21.67
CA GLU A 159 -16.62 -0.03 21.70
C GLU A 159 -15.42 0.86 21.43
N PHE A 160 -14.19 0.35 21.64
CA PHE A 160 -12.99 1.07 21.24
C PHE A 160 -12.88 1.12 19.71
N ILE A 161 -12.99 2.33 19.13
CA ILE A 161 -12.81 2.60 17.71
C ILE A 161 -11.70 3.63 17.55
N PRO A 162 -10.67 3.39 16.72
CA PRO A 162 -9.61 4.36 16.46
C PRO A 162 -10.15 5.53 15.61
N CYS A 163 -10.66 6.58 16.26
CA CYS A 163 -11.39 7.68 15.62
C CYS A 163 -10.70 9.04 15.67
N GLN A 164 -9.45 9.12 16.14
CA GLN A 164 -8.75 10.39 16.40
C GLN A 164 -8.70 11.34 15.21
N LYS A 165 -8.66 10.82 13.98
CA LYS A 165 -8.62 11.64 12.76
C LYS A 165 -9.99 12.15 12.28
N ARG A 166 -11.09 11.59 12.79
CA ARG A 166 -12.46 11.96 12.39
C ARG A 166 -13.14 12.91 13.36
N LEU A 167 -12.66 12.97 14.59
CA LEU A 167 -13.26 13.79 15.65
C LEU A 167 -12.44 15.05 15.96
N SER A 168 -11.33 15.25 15.25
CA SER A 168 -10.51 16.47 15.29
C SER A 168 -10.85 17.39 14.11
#